data_4e4b106eb596a44db7ab48c6f89d04bd
#
_entry.id   4e4b106eb596a44db7ab48c6f89d04bd
#
_cell.length_a   1.000
_cell.length_b   1.000
_cell.length_c   1.000
_cell.angle_alpha   90.00
_cell.angle_beta   90.00
_cell.angle_gamma   90.00
#
_symmetry.space_group_name_H-M   'P 1'
#
loop_
_entity.id
_entity.type
_entity.pdbx_description
1 polymer ?
#
loop_
_entity_poly.entity_id
_entity_poly.type
_entity_poly.pdbx_seq_one_letter_code
_entity_poly.pdbx_strand_id
1 'polypeptide(L)'
;LLDILAADLRYALRISRRSPGSTATAVVSLAVGIAAATGLFSIVNAALLNPFPFADINRIVRLDMIDKGKPRGLGVTARQLVALQHSDVLDGAFVSNTWEMTLTGQDLPEAVRTRFVSANALNVLGVPPLLGRVFNEADGPAGEQPQRVVVLTYRFWQ
;
A
#
# COMPACT_ATOMS: atom_id res chain seq x y z
N LEU A 1 -39.34 27.14 11.44
CA LEU A 1 -37.93 27.06 10.95
C LEU A 1 -37.85 26.55 9.53
N LEU A 2 -38.56 25.44 9.20
CA LEU A 2 -38.56 24.84 7.85
C LEU A 2 -39.17 25.77 6.80
N ASP A 3 -40.21 26.53 7.15
CA ASP A 3 -40.87 27.47 6.23
C ASP A 3 -39.97 28.66 5.88
N ILE A 4 -39.16 29.12 6.84
CA ILE A 4 -38.19 30.21 6.62
C ILE A 4 -37.11 29.71 5.63
N LEU A 5 -36.54 28.53 5.87
CA LEU A 5 -35.55 27.93 4.98
C LEU A 5 -36.09 27.72 3.56
N ALA A 6 -37.34 27.29 3.43
CA ALA A 6 -37.97 27.11 2.13
C ALA A 6 -38.20 28.45 1.38
N ALA A 7 -38.54 29.51 2.09
CA ALA A 7 -38.68 30.85 1.55
C ALA A 7 -37.34 31.42 1.08
N ASP A 8 -36.28 31.26 1.89
CA ASP A 8 -34.90 31.70 1.56
C ASP A 8 -34.36 30.95 0.34
N LEU A 9 -34.59 29.65 0.25
CA LEU A 9 -34.17 28.85 -0.90
C LEU A 9 -34.87 29.28 -2.20
N ARG A 10 -36.18 29.57 -2.14
CA ARG A 10 -36.94 30.08 -3.30
C ARG A 10 -36.42 31.46 -3.73
N TYR A 11 -36.11 32.32 -2.76
CA TYR A 11 -35.56 33.64 -3.01
C TYR A 11 -34.19 33.56 -3.68
N ALA A 12 -33.28 32.73 -3.13
CA ALA A 12 -31.95 32.49 -3.70
C ALA A 12 -32.03 31.96 -5.15
N LEU A 13 -32.94 30.99 -5.41
CA LEU A 13 -33.14 30.46 -6.75
C LEU A 13 -33.64 31.50 -7.74
N ARG A 14 -34.51 32.42 -7.29
CA ARG A 14 -35.04 33.53 -8.13
C ARG A 14 -33.95 34.53 -8.50
N ILE A 15 -33.07 34.89 -7.52
CA ILE A 15 -31.95 35.80 -7.78
C ILE A 15 -30.95 35.17 -8.74
N SER A 16 -30.59 33.90 -8.54
CA SER A 16 -29.65 33.15 -9.38
C SER A 16 -30.13 33.13 -10.87
N ARG A 17 -31.43 33.00 -11.08
CA ARG A 17 -32.01 33.06 -12.43
C ARG A 17 -32.04 34.47 -13.05
N ARG A 18 -32.05 35.53 -12.23
CA ARG A 18 -32.03 36.91 -12.71
C ARG A 18 -30.66 37.40 -13.14
N SER A 19 -29.60 36.84 -12.57
CA SER A 19 -28.20 37.22 -12.90
C SER A 19 -27.38 35.95 -13.22
N PRO A 20 -27.61 35.32 -14.38
CA PRO A 20 -26.99 34.05 -14.73
C PRO A 20 -25.46 34.11 -14.83
N GLY A 21 -24.92 35.26 -15.30
CA GLY A 21 -23.47 35.46 -15.41
C GLY A 21 -22.75 35.43 -14.05
N SER A 22 -23.21 36.21 -13.07
CA SER A 22 -22.58 36.22 -11.76
C SER A 22 -22.77 34.88 -11.01
N THR A 23 -23.93 34.24 -11.19
CA THR A 23 -24.18 32.92 -10.62
C THR A 23 -23.26 31.87 -11.23
N ALA A 24 -23.07 31.87 -12.54
CA ALA A 24 -22.15 30.96 -13.23
C ALA A 24 -20.70 31.15 -12.72
N THR A 25 -20.25 32.42 -12.62
CA THR A 25 -18.91 32.75 -12.12
C THR A 25 -18.72 32.21 -10.66
N ALA A 26 -19.69 32.44 -9.79
CA ALA A 26 -19.64 31.98 -8.40
C ALA A 26 -19.61 30.44 -8.34
N VAL A 27 -20.44 29.74 -9.11
CA VAL A 27 -20.47 28.28 -9.18
C VAL A 27 -19.17 27.72 -9.69
N VAL A 28 -18.62 28.28 -10.78
CA VAL A 28 -17.34 27.83 -11.35
C VAL A 28 -16.20 28.06 -10.36
N SER A 29 -16.13 29.22 -9.72
CA SER A 29 -15.10 29.51 -8.72
C SER A 29 -15.15 28.52 -7.55
N LEU A 30 -16.36 28.24 -7.04
CA LEU A 30 -16.56 27.29 -5.97
C LEU A 30 -16.21 25.85 -6.41
N ALA A 31 -16.63 25.46 -7.61
CA ALA A 31 -16.32 24.14 -8.17
C ALA A 31 -14.81 23.92 -8.32
N VAL A 32 -14.07 24.91 -8.81
CA VAL A 32 -12.60 24.87 -8.93
C VAL A 32 -11.95 24.76 -7.55
N GLY A 33 -12.42 25.54 -6.57
CA GLY A 33 -11.93 25.48 -5.19
C GLY A 33 -12.13 24.11 -4.56
N ILE A 34 -13.32 23.54 -4.69
CA ILE A 34 -13.63 22.18 -4.16
C ILE A 34 -12.79 21.11 -4.89
N ALA A 35 -12.68 21.20 -6.22
CA ALA A 35 -11.91 20.25 -7.01
C ALA A 35 -10.43 20.27 -6.62
N ALA A 36 -9.84 21.45 -6.44
CA ALA A 36 -8.46 21.60 -6.02
C ALA A 36 -8.24 21.04 -4.61
N ALA A 37 -9.10 21.36 -3.65
CA ALA A 37 -9.02 20.87 -2.28
C ALA A 37 -9.18 19.34 -2.20
N THR A 38 -10.15 18.80 -2.92
CA THR A 38 -10.39 17.34 -2.96
C THR A 38 -9.24 16.61 -3.63
N GLY A 39 -8.70 17.14 -4.74
CA GLY A 39 -7.56 16.57 -5.43
C GLY A 39 -6.32 16.53 -4.55
N LEU A 40 -6.00 17.64 -3.88
CA LEU A 40 -4.88 17.72 -2.95
C LEU A 40 -5.04 16.75 -1.78
N PHE A 41 -6.24 16.71 -1.18
CA PHE A 41 -6.53 15.77 -0.10
C PHE A 41 -6.40 14.32 -0.54
N SER A 42 -6.85 13.97 -1.75
CA SER A 42 -6.72 12.61 -2.30
C SER A 42 -5.26 12.20 -2.44
N ILE A 43 -4.40 13.09 -2.92
CA ILE A 43 -2.95 12.85 -3.04
C ILE A 43 -2.32 12.66 -1.65
N VAL A 44 -2.63 13.55 -0.70
CA VAL A 44 -2.13 13.48 0.66
C VAL A 44 -2.60 12.19 1.33
N ASN A 45 -3.87 11.84 1.18
CA ASN A 45 -4.43 10.61 1.74
C ASN A 45 -3.76 9.36 1.17
N ALA A 46 -3.56 9.29 -0.14
CA ALA A 46 -2.92 8.14 -0.79
C ALA A 46 -1.41 8.05 -0.49
N ALA A 47 -0.71 9.19 -0.40
CA ALA A 47 0.74 9.19 -0.24
C ALA A 47 1.20 9.16 1.23
N LEU A 48 0.45 9.76 2.15
CA LEU A 48 0.86 9.95 3.55
C LEU A 48 0.01 9.15 4.55
N LEU A 49 -1.31 9.09 4.35
CA LEU A 49 -2.19 8.45 5.30
C LEU A 49 -2.37 6.95 5.04
N ASN A 50 -2.46 6.57 3.76
CA ASN A 50 -2.64 5.17 3.35
C ASN A 50 -1.65 4.79 2.24
N PRO A 51 -0.32 4.85 2.48
CA PRO A 51 0.69 4.64 1.43
C PRO A 51 0.79 3.18 0.96
N PHE A 52 0.22 2.24 1.72
CA PHE A 52 0.33 0.82 1.41
C PHE A 52 -1.02 0.12 1.47
N PRO A 53 -1.33 -0.77 0.52
CA PRO A 53 -2.58 -1.52 0.44
C PRO A 53 -2.61 -2.74 1.39
N PHE A 54 -1.97 -2.64 2.57
CA PHE A 54 -1.95 -3.72 3.55
C PHE A 54 -3.17 -3.62 4.47
N ALA A 55 -3.70 -4.77 4.89
CA ALA A 55 -4.92 -4.84 5.67
C ALA A 55 -4.83 -4.08 7.01
N ASP A 56 -3.68 -4.17 7.71
CA ASP A 56 -3.48 -3.59 9.05
C ASP A 56 -2.14 -2.86 9.16
N ILE A 57 -1.92 -1.84 8.33
CA ILE A 57 -0.63 -1.13 8.29
C ILE A 57 -0.19 -0.57 9.64
N ASN A 58 -1.13 -0.14 10.48
CA ASN A 58 -0.84 0.43 11.79
C ASN A 58 -0.29 -0.60 12.80
N ARG A 59 -0.39 -1.90 12.49
CA ARG A 59 0.14 -3.00 13.30
C ARG A 59 1.46 -3.56 12.76
N ILE A 60 1.89 -3.08 11.60
CA ILE A 60 3.15 -3.52 10.99
C ILE A 60 4.28 -2.68 11.53
N VAL A 61 5.25 -3.33 12.15
CA VAL A 61 6.46 -2.69 12.67
C VAL A 61 7.70 -3.25 11.97
N ARG A 62 8.67 -2.39 11.75
CA ARG A 62 9.98 -2.82 11.27
C ARG A 62 10.90 -3.07 12.46
N LEU A 63 11.52 -4.24 12.48
CA LEU A 63 12.52 -4.59 13.49
C LEU A 63 13.91 -4.40 12.90
N ASP A 64 14.71 -3.55 13.53
CA ASP A 64 16.11 -3.35 13.20
C ASP A 64 16.99 -3.95 14.30
N MET A 65 18.00 -4.73 13.91
CA MET A 65 18.97 -5.28 14.85
C MET A 65 19.97 -4.21 15.26
N ILE A 66 20.13 -4.02 16.57
CA ILE A 66 21.08 -3.10 17.16
C ILE A 66 22.18 -3.91 17.88
N ASP A 67 23.42 -3.68 17.52
CA ASP A 67 24.58 -4.21 18.23
C ASP A 67 25.39 -3.06 18.83
N LYS A 68 25.59 -3.06 20.16
CA LYS A 68 26.29 -2.02 20.91
C LYS A 68 25.84 -0.59 20.56
N GLY A 69 24.50 -0.41 20.40
CA GLY A 69 23.92 0.90 20.10
C GLY A 69 24.03 1.36 18.64
N LYS A 70 24.55 0.54 17.75
CA LYS A 70 24.63 0.82 16.30
C LYS A 70 23.73 -0.12 15.51
N PRO A 71 23.04 0.37 14.47
CA PRO A 71 22.30 -0.50 13.58
C PRO A 71 23.24 -1.56 12.97
N ARG A 72 22.94 -2.82 13.18
CA ARG A 72 23.66 -3.91 12.56
C ARG A 72 23.11 -4.09 11.16
N GLY A 73 23.84 -3.71 10.12
CA GLY A 73 23.41 -3.81 8.72
C GLY A 73 23.25 -5.23 8.18
N LEU A 74 23.39 -6.23 9.02
CA LEU A 74 23.18 -7.65 8.69
C LEU A 74 21.77 -8.03 9.11
N GLY A 75 21.00 -8.58 8.18
CA GLY A 75 19.64 -9.04 8.40
C GLY A 75 19.52 -10.08 9.51
N VAL A 76 18.29 -10.39 9.86
CA VAL A 76 17.91 -11.41 10.85
C VAL A 76 18.35 -12.78 10.36
N THR A 77 18.98 -13.58 11.22
CA THR A 77 19.30 -14.98 10.90
C THR A 77 18.04 -15.85 10.92
N ALA A 78 18.05 -16.99 10.24
CA ALA A 78 16.92 -17.92 10.21
C ALA A 78 16.47 -18.33 11.63
N ARG A 79 17.42 -18.59 12.53
CA ARG A 79 17.11 -18.93 13.93
C ARG A 79 16.40 -17.80 14.66
N GLN A 80 16.81 -16.55 14.44
CA GLN A 80 16.18 -15.38 15.05
C GLN A 80 14.78 -15.15 14.47
N LEU A 81 14.59 -15.37 13.16
CA LEU A 81 13.27 -15.28 12.54
C LEU A 81 12.30 -16.32 13.17
N VAL A 82 12.73 -17.55 13.29
CA VAL A 82 11.92 -18.61 13.93
C VAL A 82 11.57 -18.24 15.36
N ALA A 83 12.52 -17.71 16.14
CA ALA A 83 12.26 -17.25 17.51
C ALA A 83 11.25 -16.09 17.56
N LEU A 84 11.31 -15.15 16.61
CA LEU A 84 10.34 -14.05 16.50
C LEU A 84 8.95 -14.56 16.11
N GLN A 85 8.87 -15.52 15.20
CA GLN A 85 7.61 -16.14 14.77
C GLN A 85 6.88 -16.90 15.89
N HIS A 86 7.63 -17.41 16.88
CA HIS A 86 7.09 -18.11 18.05
C HIS A 86 6.97 -17.22 19.29
N SER A 87 7.16 -15.92 19.17
CA SER A 87 7.02 -15.00 20.29
C SER A 87 5.56 -14.62 20.52
N ASP A 88 5.13 -14.55 21.78
CA ASP A 88 3.77 -14.14 22.16
C ASP A 88 3.50 -12.63 21.92
N VAL A 89 4.52 -11.89 21.51
CA VAL A 89 4.44 -10.42 21.32
C VAL A 89 4.03 -10.04 19.90
N LEU A 90 4.28 -10.93 18.93
CA LEU A 90 4.06 -10.68 17.52
C LEU A 90 3.04 -11.67 16.96
N ASP A 91 2.03 -11.21 16.25
CA ASP A 91 1.08 -12.07 15.53
C ASP A 91 1.73 -12.79 14.34
N GLY A 92 2.86 -12.29 13.87
CA GLY A 92 3.66 -12.91 12.82
C GLY A 92 4.92 -12.10 12.53
N ALA A 93 5.94 -12.76 12.05
CA ALA A 93 7.19 -12.11 11.63
C ALA A 93 7.63 -12.66 10.27
N PHE A 94 8.12 -11.78 9.41
CA PHE A 94 8.69 -12.16 8.13
C PHE A 94 9.94 -11.35 7.82
N VAL A 95 10.78 -11.88 6.95
CA VAL A 95 11.97 -11.18 6.46
C VAL A 95 11.78 -10.86 4.99
N SER A 96 12.23 -9.68 4.58
CA SER A 96 12.30 -9.31 3.17
C SER A 96 13.64 -8.66 2.84
N ASN A 97 14.18 -9.00 1.68
CA ASN A 97 15.38 -8.38 1.15
C ASN A 97 15.20 -8.07 -0.34
N THR A 98 15.68 -6.93 -0.78
CA THR A 98 15.57 -6.49 -2.18
C THR A 98 16.91 -6.68 -2.87
N TRP A 99 16.89 -7.35 -4.01
CA TRP A 99 18.05 -7.58 -4.86
C TRP A 99 17.72 -7.21 -6.30
N GLU A 100 18.75 -6.88 -7.06
CA GLU A 100 18.67 -6.71 -8.48
C GLU A 100 19.12 -8.01 -9.14
N MET A 101 18.26 -8.62 -9.94
CA MET A 101 18.54 -9.87 -10.66
C MET A 101 18.47 -9.62 -12.17
N THR A 102 19.25 -10.35 -12.91
CA THR A 102 19.21 -10.29 -14.37
C THR A 102 18.29 -11.39 -14.89
N LEU A 103 17.22 -10.99 -15.55
CA LEU A 103 16.35 -11.89 -16.30
C LEU A 103 17.07 -12.26 -17.61
N THR A 104 17.28 -13.55 -17.82
CA THR A 104 17.89 -14.10 -19.03
C THR A 104 16.90 -15.02 -19.72
N GLY A 105 17.13 -15.32 -21.00
CA GLY A 105 16.24 -16.18 -21.80
C GLY A 105 15.38 -15.41 -22.78
N GLN A 106 15.54 -14.10 -22.85
CA GLN A 106 15.04 -13.21 -23.91
C GLN A 106 16.22 -12.65 -24.72
N ASP A 107 15.92 -11.90 -25.77
CA ASP A 107 16.94 -11.37 -26.71
C ASP A 107 18.04 -10.54 -26.01
N LEU A 108 17.69 -9.77 -25.02
CA LEU A 108 18.63 -8.98 -24.21
C LEU A 108 18.40 -9.23 -22.71
N PRO A 109 19.49 -9.37 -21.91
CA PRO A 109 19.38 -9.47 -20.47
C PRO A 109 18.78 -8.19 -19.88
N GLU A 110 17.78 -8.33 -19.03
CA GLU A 110 17.11 -7.21 -18.35
C GLU A 110 17.35 -7.26 -16.84
N ALA A 111 17.70 -6.11 -16.23
CA ALA A 111 17.85 -5.99 -14.78
C ALA A 111 16.47 -5.81 -14.15
N VAL A 112 16.08 -6.76 -13.31
CA VAL A 112 14.78 -6.79 -12.63
C VAL A 112 14.97 -6.67 -11.13
N ARG A 113 14.26 -5.72 -10.51
CA ARG A 113 14.24 -5.59 -9.05
C ARG A 113 13.38 -6.68 -8.44
N THR A 114 14.02 -7.58 -7.72
CA THR A 114 13.40 -8.75 -7.09
C THR A 114 13.42 -8.61 -5.57
N ARG A 115 12.36 -9.05 -4.90
CA ARG A 115 12.29 -9.10 -3.45
C ARG A 115 12.21 -10.56 -2.98
N PHE A 116 13.21 -10.96 -2.24
CA PHE A 116 13.19 -12.23 -1.52
C PHE A 116 12.43 -12.06 -0.21
N VAL A 117 11.49 -12.93 0.05
CA VAL A 117 10.64 -12.89 1.25
C VAL A 117 10.53 -14.27 1.87
N SER A 118 10.32 -14.33 3.18
CA SER A 118 9.97 -15.60 3.83
C SER A 118 8.59 -16.07 3.35
N ALA A 119 8.35 -17.38 3.37
CA ALA A 119 7.15 -18.00 2.81
C ALA A 119 5.83 -17.46 3.38
N ASN A 120 5.82 -17.01 4.62
CA ASN A 120 4.65 -16.45 5.31
C ASN A 120 4.42 -14.95 5.05
N ALA A 121 5.32 -14.26 4.34
CA ALA A 121 5.29 -12.78 4.23
C ALA A 121 3.99 -12.23 3.65
N LEU A 122 3.47 -12.81 2.57
CA LEU A 122 2.23 -12.35 1.94
C LEU A 122 1.00 -12.61 2.82
N ASN A 123 1.01 -13.71 3.58
CA ASN A 123 -0.04 -14.03 4.54
C ASN A 123 -0.04 -13.04 5.72
N VAL A 124 1.14 -12.73 6.28
CA VAL A 124 1.29 -11.74 7.36
C VAL A 124 0.89 -10.35 6.90
N LEU A 125 1.16 -9.99 5.65
CA LEU A 125 0.76 -8.72 5.06
C LEU A 125 -0.72 -8.67 4.64
N GLY A 126 -1.43 -9.82 4.66
CA GLY A 126 -2.82 -9.91 4.24
C GLY A 126 -3.04 -9.61 2.76
N VAL A 127 -2.06 -9.92 1.90
CA VAL A 127 -2.13 -9.65 0.45
C VAL A 127 -2.66 -10.88 -0.28
N PRO A 128 -3.91 -10.86 -0.77
CA PRO A 128 -4.45 -11.97 -1.55
C PRO A 128 -3.84 -12.01 -2.96
N PRO A 129 -3.66 -13.20 -3.54
CA PRO A 129 -3.22 -13.31 -4.93
C PRO A 129 -4.36 -12.93 -5.88
N LEU A 130 -4.04 -12.26 -6.99
CA LEU A 130 -5.00 -12.01 -8.07
C LEU A 130 -5.29 -13.29 -8.85
N LEU A 131 -4.26 -14.08 -9.13
CA LEU A 131 -4.31 -15.37 -9.81
C LEU A 131 -3.32 -16.32 -9.13
N GLY A 132 -3.64 -17.62 -9.12
CA GLY A 132 -2.78 -18.63 -8.52
C GLY A 132 -2.84 -18.67 -7.00
N ARG A 133 -1.67 -18.76 -6.35
CA ARG A 133 -1.55 -18.85 -4.90
C ARG A 133 -0.39 -18.00 -4.37
N VAL A 134 -0.43 -17.66 -3.10
CA VAL A 134 0.71 -17.12 -2.37
C VAL A 134 1.67 -18.23 -1.95
N PHE A 135 2.83 -17.86 -1.43
CA PHE A 135 3.77 -18.80 -0.84
C PHE A 135 3.16 -19.51 0.39
N ASN A 136 3.56 -20.75 0.60
CA ASN A 136 3.25 -21.55 1.76
C ASN A 136 4.53 -22.08 2.44
N GLU A 137 4.41 -22.75 3.56
CA GLU A 137 5.55 -23.25 4.32
C GLU A 137 6.40 -24.26 3.53
N ALA A 138 5.80 -25.03 2.60
CA ALA A 138 6.53 -25.98 1.77
C ALA A 138 7.43 -25.30 0.72
N ASP A 139 7.18 -24.03 0.41
CA ASP A 139 8.03 -23.22 -0.48
C ASP A 139 9.24 -22.61 0.25
N GLY A 140 9.31 -22.75 1.59
CA GLY A 140 10.35 -22.18 2.43
C GLY A 140 11.53 -23.14 2.65
N PRO A 141 12.59 -22.63 3.32
CA PRO A 141 13.82 -23.41 3.60
C PRO A 141 13.62 -24.53 4.61
N ALA A 142 12.48 -24.63 5.25
CA ALA A 142 12.13 -25.73 6.16
C ALA A 142 11.72 -27.01 5.38
N GLY A 143 11.43 -26.91 4.09
CA GLY A 143 11.20 -28.05 3.22
C GLY A 143 12.51 -28.74 2.82
N GLU A 144 12.47 -30.03 2.58
CA GLU A 144 13.64 -30.82 2.17
C GLU A 144 14.29 -30.30 0.86
N GLN A 145 13.50 -29.66 -0.01
CA GLN A 145 13.99 -28.90 -1.15
C GLN A 145 13.06 -27.70 -1.39
N PRO A 146 13.50 -26.47 -1.11
CA PRO A 146 12.69 -25.30 -1.38
C PRO A 146 12.37 -25.21 -2.88
N GLN A 147 11.08 -25.17 -3.20
CA GLN A 147 10.66 -25.04 -4.58
C GLN A 147 11.03 -23.64 -5.10
N ARG A 148 11.49 -23.57 -6.35
CA ARG A 148 11.78 -22.29 -7.02
C ARG A 148 10.48 -21.68 -7.51
N VAL A 149 9.78 -20.98 -6.61
CA VAL A 149 8.52 -20.32 -6.90
C VAL A 149 8.71 -18.80 -6.89
N VAL A 150 7.98 -18.14 -7.77
CA VAL A 150 8.00 -16.68 -7.91
C VAL A 150 6.57 -16.18 -7.93
N VAL A 151 6.32 -15.07 -7.24
CA VAL A 151 5.08 -14.30 -7.36
C VAL A 151 5.39 -13.04 -8.15
N LEU A 152 4.71 -12.87 -9.27
CA LEU A 152 4.87 -11.71 -10.12
C LEU A 152 3.95 -10.59 -9.67
N THR A 153 4.42 -9.34 -9.74
CA THR A 153 3.53 -8.20 -9.62
C THR A 153 2.66 -8.09 -10.87
N TYR A 154 1.44 -7.56 -10.73
CA TYR A 154 0.54 -7.38 -11.86
C TYR A 154 1.18 -6.60 -13.01
N ARG A 155 1.92 -5.54 -12.69
CA ARG A 155 2.63 -4.73 -13.68
C ARG A 155 3.73 -5.48 -14.44
N PHE A 156 4.38 -6.45 -13.80
CA PHE A 156 5.44 -7.24 -14.43
C PHE A 156 4.87 -8.39 -15.27
N TRP A 157 3.68 -8.85 -14.91
CA TRP A 157 2.97 -9.92 -15.62
C TRP A 157 2.35 -9.44 -16.95
N GLN A 158 1.96 -8.16 -17.09
CA GLN A 158 1.45 -7.55 -18.33
C GLN A 158 2.60 -7.10 -19.26
#